data_9da85cbbf8b15d06dd2c00f871a3fe98
#
_entry.id   9da85cbbf8b15d06dd2c00f871a3fe98
#
_cell.length_a   1.000
_cell.length_b   1.000
_cell.length_c   1.000
_cell.angle_alpha   90.00
_cell.angle_beta   90.00
_cell.angle_gamma   90.00
#
_symmetry.space_group_name_H-M   'P 1'
#
loop_
_entity.id
_entity.type
_entity.pdbx_description
1 polymer ?
#
loop_
_entity_poly.entity_id
_entity_poly.type
_entity_poly.pdbx_seq_one_letter_code
_entity_poly.pdbx_strand_id
1 'polypeptide(L)'
;MKRIVDKGLLLAGGLLMAGQSGRLAAPVIALLLAMTAAAYGSCVDNRRWHCVCLAGMFAVCFILPELCFFVPVLLYDCAEKKEMRLWFLSVPGLAFFYREQIIRQPFLWAADGMLIVAAILLACRTGRILYLEQEMIRLRDTSTELNLVLQEKNKNLMEKQDYEIYLATLRERNRIAREIHDNVGHMLSRSILQMGALITIHKEEPLHGQLAGVGETLNQAMNSIRESVHDLHDESIDLRQSIAEATREMKEHYQLTVDYDMSPEIPRLSLIHI
;
A
#
# COMPACT_ATOMS: atom_id res chain seq x y z
N MET A 1 -9.04 22.21 -14.87
CA MET A 1 -9.17 22.50 -16.31
C MET A 1 -10.58 22.22 -16.84
N LYS A 2 -11.23 21.07 -16.60
CA LYS A 2 -12.56 20.71 -17.11
C LYS A 2 -13.64 21.76 -16.79
N ARG A 3 -13.73 22.22 -15.53
CA ARG A 3 -14.67 23.28 -15.08
C ARG A 3 -14.55 24.59 -15.86
N ILE A 4 -13.33 25.00 -16.18
CA ILE A 4 -13.07 26.26 -16.91
C ILE A 4 -13.54 26.14 -18.35
N VAL A 5 -13.33 25.00 -18.97
CA VAL A 5 -13.78 24.72 -20.35
C VAL A 5 -15.30 24.72 -20.42
N ASP A 6 -15.99 24.06 -19.48
CA ASP A 6 -17.44 24.03 -19.42
C ASP A 6 -18.04 25.42 -19.25
N LYS A 7 -17.49 26.23 -18.30
CA LYS A 7 -17.92 27.62 -18.10
C LYS A 7 -17.63 28.50 -19.31
N GLY A 8 -16.49 28.33 -19.97
CA GLY A 8 -16.11 29.06 -21.17
C GLY A 8 -17.08 28.79 -22.31
N LEU A 9 -17.53 27.54 -22.48
CA LEU A 9 -18.52 27.16 -23.50
C LEU A 9 -19.88 27.77 -23.21
N LEU A 10 -20.33 27.79 -21.96
CA LEU A 10 -21.60 28.42 -21.55
C LEU A 10 -21.56 29.95 -21.71
N LEU A 11 -20.44 30.62 -21.36
CA LEU A 11 -20.23 32.06 -21.57
C LEU A 11 -20.25 32.42 -23.04
N ALA A 12 -19.62 31.62 -23.90
CA ALA A 12 -19.66 31.84 -25.37
C ALA A 12 -21.08 31.70 -25.91
N GLY A 13 -21.86 30.69 -25.47
CA GLY A 13 -23.27 30.54 -25.82
C GLY A 13 -24.10 31.73 -25.39
N GLY A 14 -23.98 32.20 -24.16
CA GLY A 14 -24.65 33.37 -23.62
C GLY A 14 -24.32 34.67 -24.41
N LEU A 15 -23.03 34.83 -24.78
CA LEU A 15 -22.60 35.99 -25.60
C LEU A 15 -23.23 36.00 -27.00
N LEU A 16 -23.32 34.84 -27.65
CA LEU A 16 -23.97 34.70 -28.95
C LEU A 16 -25.46 35.08 -28.89
N MET A 17 -26.14 34.72 -27.80
CA MET A 17 -27.54 35.09 -27.59
C MET A 17 -27.72 36.56 -27.26
N ALA A 18 -26.91 37.10 -26.35
CA ALA A 18 -26.94 38.49 -25.95
C ALA A 18 -26.58 39.45 -27.10
N GLY A 19 -25.71 39.03 -28.04
CA GLY A 19 -25.35 39.83 -29.23
C GLY A 19 -26.51 40.10 -30.21
N GLN A 20 -27.57 39.32 -30.13
CA GLN A 20 -28.79 39.54 -30.98
C GLN A 20 -29.71 40.64 -30.44
N SER A 21 -29.44 41.19 -29.25
CA SER A 21 -30.26 42.25 -28.63
C SER A 21 -30.14 43.64 -29.32
N GLY A 22 -29.21 43.79 -30.25
CA GLY A 22 -29.01 45.04 -31.01
C GLY A 22 -28.36 46.19 -30.26
N ARG A 23 -27.97 45.97 -28.99
CA ARG A 23 -27.26 46.94 -28.14
C ARG A 23 -25.82 46.43 -27.92
N LEU A 24 -24.79 47.22 -28.27
CA LEU A 24 -23.41 46.79 -28.18
C LEU A 24 -22.83 46.83 -26.75
N ALA A 25 -23.26 47.79 -25.94
CA ALA A 25 -22.66 47.99 -24.61
C ALA A 25 -23.22 47.05 -23.50
N ALA A 26 -24.53 46.77 -23.54
CA ALA A 26 -25.20 45.95 -22.50
C ALA A 26 -24.75 44.49 -22.47
N PRO A 27 -24.55 43.77 -23.60
CA PRO A 27 -23.99 42.41 -23.60
C PRO A 27 -22.56 42.32 -23.03
N VAL A 28 -21.73 43.34 -23.29
CA VAL A 28 -20.36 43.37 -22.80
C VAL A 28 -20.33 43.53 -21.26
N ILE A 29 -21.17 44.41 -20.72
CA ILE A 29 -21.29 44.59 -19.25
C ILE A 29 -21.84 43.30 -18.63
N ALA A 30 -22.85 42.69 -19.22
CA ALA A 30 -23.40 41.41 -18.73
C ALA A 30 -22.37 40.27 -18.77
N LEU A 31 -21.57 40.19 -19.82
CA LEU A 31 -20.46 39.21 -19.91
C LEU A 31 -19.43 39.40 -18.81
N LEU A 32 -18.99 40.67 -18.58
CA LEU A 32 -17.99 40.95 -17.51
C LEU A 32 -18.54 40.59 -16.13
N LEU A 33 -19.80 40.91 -15.84
CA LEU A 33 -20.46 40.52 -14.60
C LEU A 33 -20.59 39.00 -14.47
N ALA A 34 -20.96 38.31 -15.53
CA ALA A 34 -21.05 36.84 -15.54
C ALA A 34 -19.68 36.19 -15.34
N MET A 35 -18.59 36.72 -15.94
CA MET A 35 -17.22 36.25 -15.77
C MET A 35 -16.73 36.42 -14.33
N THR A 36 -17.00 37.59 -13.73
CA THR A 36 -16.62 37.83 -12.33
C THR A 36 -17.39 36.93 -11.38
N ALA A 37 -18.68 36.71 -11.61
CA ALA A 37 -19.46 35.77 -10.81
C ALA A 37 -19.02 34.32 -10.97
N ALA A 38 -18.70 33.89 -12.19
CA ALA A 38 -18.19 32.54 -12.48
C ALA A 38 -16.79 32.29 -11.85
N ALA A 39 -15.92 33.30 -11.88
CA ALA A 39 -14.62 33.26 -11.21
C ALA A 39 -14.77 33.18 -9.69
N TYR A 40 -15.63 34.02 -9.13
CA TYR A 40 -15.93 34.01 -7.70
C TYR A 40 -16.50 32.67 -7.25
N GLY A 41 -17.46 32.11 -7.96
CA GLY A 41 -18.03 30.80 -7.69
C GLY A 41 -17.03 29.64 -7.71
N SER A 42 -15.91 29.82 -8.46
CA SER A 42 -14.82 28.85 -8.52
C SER A 42 -13.84 28.94 -7.33
N CYS A 43 -13.66 30.16 -6.79
CA CYS A 43 -12.68 30.45 -5.73
C CYS A 43 -13.27 30.31 -4.31
N VAL A 44 -14.55 30.59 -4.12
CA VAL A 44 -15.18 30.63 -2.80
C VAL A 44 -15.96 29.35 -2.55
N ASP A 45 -15.52 28.59 -1.55
CA ASP A 45 -16.14 27.32 -1.16
C ASP A 45 -17.26 27.51 -0.10
N ASN A 46 -17.46 28.74 0.38
CA ASN A 46 -18.44 29.02 1.43
C ASN A 46 -19.85 29.12 0.85
N ARG A 47 -20.71 28.17 1.23
CA ARG A 47 -22.11 28.05 0.80
C ARG A 47 -22.94 29.34 0.95
N ARG A 48 -22.79 30.04 2.09
CA ARG A 48 -23.59 31.25 2.36
C ARG A 48 -23.27 32.38 1.40
N TRP A 49 -21.98 32.60 1.12
CA TRP A 49 -21.54 33.63 0.18
C TRP A 49 -21.94 33.30 -1.26
N HIS A 50 -21.95 32.04 -1.63
CA HIS A 50 -22.40 31.60 -2.92
C HIS A 50 -23.89 31.92 -3.16
N CYS A 51 -24.76 31.63 -2.16
CA CYS A 51 -26.16 32.00 -2.20
C CYS A 51 -26.38 33.51 -2.30
N VAL A 52 -25.61 34.32 -1.59
CA VAL A 52 -25.68 35.80 -1.65
C VAL A 52 -25.30 36.31 -3.04
N CYS A 53 -24.23 35.81 -3.64
CA CYS A 53 -23.81 36.17 -4.98
C CYS A 53 -24.89 35.82 -6.03
N LEU A 54 -25.45 34.62 -5.94
CA LEU A 54 -26.54 34.19 -6.82
C LEU A 54 -27.78 35.11 -6.71
N ALA A 55 -28.23 35.38 -5.48
CA ALA A 55 -29.33 36.27 -5.24
C ALA A 55 -29.07 37.69 -5.77
N GLY A 56 -27.83 38.21 -5.59
CA GLY A 56 -27.40 39.49 -6.14
C GLY A 56 -27.43 39.51 -7.68
N MET A 57 -26.90 38.45 -8.31
CA MET A 57 -26.94 38.36 -9.78
C MET A 57 -28.38 38.27 -10.33
N PHE A 58 -29.26 37.53 -9.63
CA PHE A 58 -30.68 37.52 -9.99
C PHE A 58 -31.35 38.89 -9.86
N ALA A 59 -31.05 39.64 -8.80
CA ALA A 59 -31.53 41.00 -8.63
C ALA A 59 -31.04 41.92 -9.77
N VAL A 60 -29.80 41.76 -10.24
CA VAL A 60 -29.24 42.53 -11.36
C VAL A 60 -29.89 42.15 -12.70
N CYS A 61 -30.35 40.89 -12.86
CA CYS A 61 -31.13 40.49 -14.05
C CYS A 61 -32.41 41.30 -14.24
N PHE A 62 -33.03 41.83 -13.19
CA PHE A 62 -34.21 42.71 -13.33
C PHE A 62 -33.86 44.09 -13.88
N ILE A 63 -32.57 44.52 -13.74
CA ILE A 63 -32.10 45.82 -14.24
C ILE A 63 -31.50 45.67 -15.64
N LEU A 64 -30.75 44.57 -15.88
CA LEU A 64 -30.05 44.28 -17.13
C LEU A 64 -30.58 42.98 -17.73
N PRO A 65 -31.57 43.07 -18.68
CA PRO A 65 -32.18 41.87 -19.28
C PRO A 65 -31.17 40.96 -19.99
N GLU A 66 -30.13 41.53 -20.57
CA GLU A 66 -29.09 40.76 -21.28
C GLU A 66 -28.31 39.81 -20.40
N LEU A 67 -28.30 40.04 -19.06
CA LEU A 67 -27.66 39.15 -18.09
C LEU A 67 -28.40 37.81 -17.97
N CYS A 68 -29.68 37.72 -18.33
CA CYS A 68 -30.44 36.47 -18.30
C CYS A 68 -29.84 35.38 -19.18
N PHE A 69 -29.20 35.73 -20.31
CA PHE A 69 -28.54 34.78 -21.18
C PHE A 69 -27.26 34.15 -20.57
N PHE A 70 -26.77 34.68 -19.44
CA PHE A 70 -25.67 34.12 -18.69
C PHE A 70 -26.08 33.35 -17.43
N VAL A 71 -27.39 33.25 -17.15
CA VAL A 71 -27.95 32.43 -16.06
C VAL A 71 -27.50 30.97 -16.13
N PRO A 72 -27.35 30.34 -17.31
CA PRO A 72 -26.82 28.98 -17.42
C PRO A 72 -25.48 28.76 -16.72
N VAL A 73 -24.57 29.76 -16.71
CA VAL A 73 -23.26 29.68 -16.05
C VAL A 73 -23.42 29.66 -14.54
N LEU A 74 -24.35 30.46 -13.99
CA LEU A 74 -24.65 30.47 -12.55
C LEU A 74 -25.30 29.18 -12.10
N LEU A 75 -26.21 28.64 -12.95
CA LEU A 75 -26.89 27.37 -12.70
C LEU A 75 -25.89 26.18 -12.72
N TYR A 76 -24.85 26.23 -13.56
CA TYR A 76 -23.77 25.26 -13.57
C TYR A 76 -23.11 25.18 -12.18
N ASP A 77 -22.77 26.32 -11.59
CA ASP A 77 -22.14 26.36 -10.26
C ASP A 77 -23.08 25.85 -9.16
N CYS A 78 -24.38 26.17 -9.24
CA CYS A 78 -25.38 25.66 -8.32
C CYS A 78 -25.58 24.14 -8.43
N ALA A 79 -25.60 23.61 -9.64
CA ALA A 79 -25.77 22.19 -9.89
C ALA A 79 -24.55 21.38 -9.43
N GLU A 80 -23.35 21.91 -9.64
CA GLU A 80 -22.10 21.29 -9.17
C GLU A 80 -22.06 21.19 -7.64
N LYS A 81 -22.46 22.25 -6.93
CA LYS A 81 -22.48 22.30 -5.46
C LYS A 81 -23.72 21.65 -4.83
N LYS A 82 -24.58 21.00 -5.63
CA LYS A 82 -25.83 20.35 -5.20
C LYS A 82 -26.84 21.30 -4.51
N GLU A 83 -26.80 22.58 -4.83
CA GLU A 83 -27.68 23.59 -4.27
C GLU A 83 -28.93 23.81 -5.13
N MET A 84 -29.58 22.76 -5.58
CA MET A 84 -30.73 22.81 -6.51
C MET A 84 -31.96 23.57 -5.97
N ARG A 85 -32.05 23.82 -4.65
CA ARG A 85 -33.21 24.50 -4.05
C ARG A 85 -33.37 25.93 -4.53
N LEU A 86 -32.26 26.66 -4.70
CA LEU A 86 -32.29 28.04 -5.23
C LEU A 86 -32.66 28.08 -6.71
N TRP A 87 -32.38 27.04 -7.44
CA TRP A 87 -32.66 26.88 -8.83
C TRP A 87 -34.16 26.80 -9.14
N PHE A 88 -34.92 26.03 -8.33
CA PHE A 88 -36.37 25.90 -8.47
C PHE A 88 -37.11 27.22 -8.28
N LEU A 89 -36.56 28.19 -7.55
CA LEU A 89 -37.18 29.47 -7.28
C LEU A 89 -36.83 30.53 -8.36
N SER A 90 -35.59 30.46 -8.84
CA SER A 90 -35.05 31.51 -9.76
C SER A 90 -35.53 31.42 -11.18
N VAL A 91 -35.63 30.24 -11.77
CA VAL A 91 -36.01 30.06 -13.16
C VAL A 91 -37.49 30.43 -13.41
N PRO A 92 -38.46 29.98 -12.61
CA PRO A 92 -39.86 30.43 -12.75
C PRO A 92 -40.04 31.92 -12.53
N GLY A 93 -39.28 32.52 -11.57
CA GLY A 93 -39.31 33.96 -11.29
C GLY A 93 -38.86 34.80 -12.51
N LEU A 94 -37.76 34.43 -13.14
CA LEU A 94 -37.31 35.07 -14.38
C LEU A 94 -38.27 34.85 -15.54
N ALA A 95 -38.77 33.65 -15.73
CA ALA A 95 -39.74 33.36 -16.82
C ALA A 95 -41.03 34.17 -16.67
N PHE A 96 -41.49 34.38 -15.44
CA PHE A 96 -42.68 35.22 -15.18
C PHE A 96 -42.39 36.70 -15.47
N PHE A 97 -41.25 37.23 -15.05
CA PHE A 97 -40.85 38.63 -15.25
C PHE A 97 -40.66 38.97 -16.74
N TYR A 98 -40.05 38.07 -17.53
CA TYR A 98 -39.79 38.28 -18.95
C TYR A 98 -40.87 37.72 -19.87
N ARG A 99 -42.04 37.41 -19.35
CA ARG A 99 -43.17 36.80 -20.13
C ARG A 99 -43.43 37.49 -21.45
N GLU A 100 -43.49 38.83 -21.50
CA GLU A 100 -43.75 39.58 -22.68
C GLU A 100 -42.61 39.49 -23.73
N GLN A 101 -41.36 39.47 -23.28
CA GLN A 101 -40.18 39.30 -24.15
C GLN A 101 -40.09 37.88 -24.69
N ILE A 102 -40.43 36.87 -23.90
CA ILE A 102 -40.53 35.46 -24.32
C ILE A 102 -41.55 35.34 -25.47
N ILE A 103 -42.69 36.02 -25.39
CA ILE A 103 -43.74 35.98 -26.43
C ILE A 103 -43.26 36.69 -27.70
N ARG A 104 -42.48 37.78 -27.59
CA ARG A 104 -41.96 38.51 -28.74
C ARG A 104 -40.84 37.78 -29.48
N GLN A 105 -39.99 37.04 -28.79
CA GLN A 105 -38.83 36.35 -29.35
C GLN A 105 -38.70 34.90 -28.83
N PRO A 106 -39.65 34.00 -29.14
CA PRO A 106 -39.73 32.67 -28.57
C PRO A 106 -38.51 31.79 -28.89
N PHE A 107 -37.91 32.01 -30.06
CA PHE A 107 -36.74 31.23 -30.52
C PHE A 107 -35.50 31.48 -29.66
N LEU A 108 -35.23 32.72 -29.27
CA LEU A 108 -34.10 33.11 -28.42
C LEU A 108 -34.24 32.52 -27.02
N TRP A 109 -35.43 32.56 -26.46
CA TRP A 109 -35.68 31.99 -25.13
C TRP A 109 -35.71 30.46 -25.12
N ALA A 110 -36.11 29.84 -26.20
CA ALA A 110 -36.01 28.38 -26.37
C ALA A 110 -34.54 27.94 -26.42
N ALA A 111 -33.69 28.71 -27.12
CA ALA A 111 -32.26 28.44 -27.17
C ALA A 111 -31.56 28.63 -25.79
N ASP A 112 -31.98 29.66 -25.01
CA ASP A 112 -31.48 29.83 -23.62
C ASP A 112 -31.93 28.68 -22.72
N GLY A 113 -33.18 28.21 -22.88
CA GLY A 113 -33.64 26.99 -22.20
C GLY A 113 -32.79 25.75 -22.51
N MET A 114 -32.36 25.58 -23.78
CA MET A 114 -31.42 24.50 -24.14
C MET A 114 -30.03 24.69 -23.48
N LEU A 115 -29.53 25.93 -23.42
CA LEU A 115 -28.28 26.21 -22.71
C LEU A 115 -28.35 25.88 -21.20
N ILE A 116 -29.50 26.16 -20.58
CA ILE A 116 -29.77 25.79 -19.18
C ILE A 116 -29.69 24.27 -18.99
N VAL A 117 -30.37 23.51 -19.86
CA VAL A 117 -30.32 22.05 -19.81
C VAL A 117 -28.90 21.54 -20.04
N ALA A 118 -28.18 22.09 -21.01
CA ALA A 118 -26.79 21.77 -21.28
C ALA A 118 -25.89 22.06 -20.06
N ALA A 119 -26.08 23.19 -19.38
CA ALA A 119 -25.34 23.56 -18.18
C ALA A 119 -25.52 22.53 -17.07
N ILE A 120 -26.74 22.06 -16.83
CA ILE A 120 -27.04 21.03 -15.84
C ILE A 120 -26.35 19.70 -16.17
N LEU A 121 -26.47 19.27 -17.44
CA LEU A 121 -25.85 18.04 -17.91
C LEU A 121 -24.33 18.09 -17.79
N LEU A 122 -23.69 19.22 -18.16
CA LEU A 122 -22.26 19.44 -18.01
C LEU A 122 -21.87 19.43 -16.53
N ALA A 123 -22.61 20.09 -15.66
CA ALA A 123 -22.35 20.10 -14.23
C ALA A 123 -22.43 18.68 -13.62
N CYS A 124 -23.46 17.92 -13.94
CA CYS A 124 -23.62 16.54 -13.51
C CYS A 124 -22.50 15.65 -14.03
N ARG A 125 -22.12 15.80 -15.30
CA ARG A 125 -21.02 15.06 -15.92
C ARG A 125 -19.69 15.38 -15.22
N THR A 126 -19.36 16.64 -15.05
CA THR A 126 -18.10 17.08 -14.45
C THR A 126 -18.03 16.68 -12.98
N GLY A 127 -19.11 16.82 -12.21
CA GLY A 127 -19.20 16.33 -10.85
C GLY A 127 -19.00 14.82 -10.74
N ARG A 128 -19.58 14.03 -11.66
CA ARG A 128 -19.39 12.58 -11.70
C ARG A 128 -17.95 12.18 -12.03
N ILE A 129 -17.33 12.88 -12.98
CA ILE A 129 -15.92 12.60 -13.35
C ILE A 129 -15.00 12.89 -12.17
N LEU A 130 -15.16 14.02 -11.49
CA LEU A 130 -14.34 14.38 -10.32
C LEU A 130 -14.52 13.39 -9.17
N TYR A 131 -15.75 12.95 -8.91
CA TYR A 131 -16.04 11.91 -7.93
C TYR A 131 -15.33 10.59 -8.27
N LEU A 132 -15.42 10.14 -9.54
CA LEU A 132 -14.75 8.91 -9.97
C LEU A 132 -13.21 9.02 -9.92
N GLU A 133 -12.66 10.19 -10.27
CA GLU A 133 -11.21 10.45 -10.14
C GLU A 133 -10.75 10.33 -8.67
N GLN A 134 -11.50 10.90 -7.72
CA GLN A 134 -11.20 10.78 -6.29
C GLN A 134 -11.31 9.33 -5.78
N GLU A 135 -12.34 8.62 -6.21
CA GLU A 135 -12.53 7.21 -5.83
C GLU A 135 -11.41 6.31 -6.39
N MET A 136 -10.98 6.55 -7.62
CA MET A 136 -9.84 5.83 -8.22
C MET A 136 -8.53 6.08 -7.47
N ILE A 137 -8.26 7.31 -7.05
CA ILE A 137 -7.08 7.64 -6.24
C ILE A 137 -7.16 6.87 -4.91
N ARG A 138 -8.29 6.92 -4.22
CA ARG A 138 -8.50 6.23 -2.95
C ARG A 138 -8.32 4.72 -3.06
N LEU A 139 -8.90 4.09 -4.09
CA LEU A 139 -8.74 2.66 -4.36
C LEU A 139 -7.29 2.29 -4.64
N ARG A 140 -6.58 3.12 -5.40
CA ARG A 140 -5.15 2.92 -5.68
C ARG A 140 -4.32 2.98 -4.41
N ASP A 141 -4.56 3.98 -3.55
CA ASP A 141 -3.83 4.13 -2.29
C ASP A 141 -4.06 2.92 -1.37
N THR A 142 -5.33 2.49 -1.23
CA THR A 142 -5.68 1.29 -0.44
C THR A 142 -5.04 0.03 -1.01
N SER A 143 -5.00 -0.12 -2.35
CA SER A 143 -4.36 -1.27 -3.00
C SER A 143 -2.85 -1.29 -2.79
N THR A 144 -2.18 -0.13 -2.84
CA THR A 144 -0.74 -0.05 -2.58
C THR A 144 -0.41 -0.37 -1.13
N GLU A 145 -1.18 0.14 -0.17
CA GLU A 145 -1.03 -0.18 1.25
C GLU A 145 -1.20 -1.68 1.52
N LEU A 146 -2.25 -2.29 0.95
CA LEU A 146 -2.49 -3.73 1.10
C LEU A 146 -1.34 -4.56 0.52
N ASN A 147 -0.80 -4.18 -0.65
CA ASN A 147 0.33 -4.86 -1.25
C ASN A 147 1.60 -4.80 -0.38
N LEU A 148 1.88 -3.65 0.25
CA LEU A 148 3.01 -3.51 1.18
C LEU A 148 2.85 -4.42 2.40
N VAL A 149 1.66 -4.47 3.00
CA VAL A 149 1.35 -5.35 4.14
C VAL A 149 1.48 -6.83 3.74
N LEU A 150 1.02 -7.20 2.53
CA LEU A 150 1.17 -8.57 2.04
C LEU A 150 2.63 -8.95 1.79
N GLN A 151 3.43 -8.05 1.24
CA GLN A 151 4.88 -8.27 1.05
C GLN A 151 5.60 -8.48 2.38
N GLU A 152 5.31 -7.66 3.38
CA GLU A 152 5.88 -7.80 4.72
C GLU A 152 5.48 -9.13 5.37
N LYS A 153 4.20 -9.51 5.28
CA LYS A 153 3.73 -10.80 5.80
C LYS A 153 4.38 -11.98 5.08
N ASN A 154 4.53 -11.92 3.76
CA ASN A 154 5.20 -12.97 3.00
C ASN A 154 6.67 -13.11 3.41
N LYS A 155 7.39 -11.99 3.60
CA LYS A 155 8.76 -11.99 4.09
C LYS A 155 8.85 -12.68 5.47
N ASN A 156 8.00 -12.27 6.41
CA ASN A 156 7.96 -12.84 7.76
C ASN A 156 7.62 -14.35 7.76
N LEU A 157 6.76 -14.78 6.83
CA LEU A 157 6.44 -16.22 6.67
C LEU A 157 7.63 -17.00 6.11
N MET A 158 8.36 -16.45 5.14
CA MET A 158 9.58 -17.08 4.61
C MET A 158 10.65 -17.24 5.69
N GLU A 159 10.91 -16.20 6.46
CA GLU A 159 11.87 -16.25 7.57
C GLU A 159 11.47 -17.30 8.62
N LYS A 160 10.18 -17.41 8.92
CA LYS A 160 9.68 -18.49 9.80
C LYS A 160 9.88 -19.88 9.21
N GLN A 161 9.59 -20.07 7.94
CA GLN A 161 9.80 -21.35 7.26
C GLN A 161 11.27 -21.76 7.28
N ASP A 162 12.16 -20.83 6.96
CA ASP A 162 13.61 -21.08 6.98
C ASP A 162 14.08 -21.51 8.38
N TYR A 163 13.58 -20.83 9.41
CA TYR A 163 13.87 -21.18 10.80
C TYR A 163 13.31 -22.56 11.20
N GLU A 164 12.09 -22.89 10.78
CA GLU A 164 11.49 -24.22 11.04
C GLU A 164 12.28 -25.33 10.34
N ILE A 165 12.71 -25.14 9.10
CA ILE A 165 13.55 -26.06 8.35
C ILE A 165 14.89 -26.25 9.06
N TYR A 166 15.51 -25.16 9.50
CA TYR A 166 16.75 -25.21 10.25
C TYR A 166 16.61 -26.04 11.54
N LEU A 167 15.57 -25.77 12.33
CA LEU A 167 15.30 -26.53 13.56
C LEU A 167 15.01 -28.02 13.28
N ALA A 168 14.26 -28.33 12.21
CA ALA A 168 13.99 -29.70 11.82
C ALA A 168 15.28 -30.43 11.42
N THR A 169 16.16 -29.77 10.68
CA THR A 169 17.47 -30.32 10.30
C THR A 169 18.35 -30.59 11.52
N LEU A 170 18.41 -29.67 12.48
CA LEU A 170 19.15 -29.88 13.72
C LEU A 170 18.59 -31.06 14.54
N ARG A 171 17.28 -31.16 14.67
CA ARG A 171 16.63 -32.29 15.38
C ARG A 171 16.95 -33.63 14.72
N GLU A 172 16.95 -33.68 13.41
CA GLU A 172 17.25 -34.89 12.66
C GLU A 172 18.72 -35.29 12.78
N ARG A 173 19.65 -34.32 12.67
CA ARG A 173 21.07 -34.55 12.92
C ARG A 173 21.33 -35.13 14.35
N ASN A 174 20.68 -34.56 15.36
CA ASN A 174 20.78 -35.06 16.74
C ASN A 174 20.18 -36.45 16.92
N ARG A 175 19.07 -36.76 16.17
CA ARG A 175 18.50 -38.12 16.20
C ARG A 175 19.44 -39.14 15.57
N ILE A 176 20.01 -38.81 14.41
CA ILE A 176 20.98 -39.69 13.71
C ILE A 176 22.24 -39.90 14.56
N ALA A 177 22.77 -38.86 15.14
CA ALA A 177 23.96 -38.98 16.02
C ALA A 177 23.71 -39.94 17.19
N ARG A 178 22.55 -39.86 17.85
CA ARG A 178 22.15 -40.78 18.90
C ARG A 178 21.99 -42.22 18.39
N GLU A 179 21.32 -42.39 17.26
CA GLU A 179 21.09 -43.72 16.67
C GLU A 179 22.42 -44.40 16.27
N ILE A 180 23.38 -43.64 15.71
CA ILE A 180 24.73 -44.13 15.41
C ILE A 180 25.45 -44.51 16.72
N HIS A 181 25.41 -43.67 17.73
CA HIS A 181 26.04 -43.96 19.03
C HIS A 181 25.50 -45.24 19.65
N ASP A 182 24.18 -45.39 19.72
CA ASP A 182 23.52 -46.49 20.38
C ASP A 182 23.66 -47.83 19.61
N ASN A 183 23.50 -47.79 18.30
CA ASN A 183 23.54 -49.01 17.49
C ASN A 183 24.95 -49.41 17.10
N VAL A 184 25.69 -48.51 16.44
CA VAL A 184 27.02 -48.82 15.87
C VAL A 184 28.06 -48.78 16.96
N GLY A 185 28.03 -47.81 17.88
CA GLY A 185 28.96 -47.69 18.99
C GLY A 185 28.89 -48.89 19.93
N HIS A 186 27.68 -49.36 20.30
CA HIS A 186 27.53 -50.55 21.12
C HIS A 186 27.94 -51.84 20.42
N MET A 187 27.66 -52.02 19.11
CA MET A 187 28.10 -53.18 18.34
C MET A 187 29.62 -53.24 18.25
N LEU A 188 30.30 -52.12 17.94
CA LEU A 188 31.76 -52.04 17.88
C LEU A 188 32.39 -52.31 19.24
N SER A 189 31.86 -51.75 20.32
CA SER A 189 32.37 -51.99 21.68
C SER A 189 32.32 -53.44 22.06
N ARG A 190 31.20 -54.16 21.74
CA ARG A 190 31.08 -55.62 21.93
C ARG A 190 32.09 -56.38 21.09
N SER A 191 32.29 -55.99 19.83
CA SER A 191 33.26 -56.67 18.94
C SER A 191 34.69 -56.49 19.43
N ILE A 192 35.06 -55.30 19.94
CA ILE A 192 36.38 -54.99 20.53
C ILE A 192 36.61 -55.87 21.79
N LEU A 193 35.59 -55.99 22.68
CA LEU A 193 35.69 -56.84 23.85
C LEU A 193 35.85 -58.33 23.50
N GLN A 194 35.09 -58.82 22.50
CA GLN A 194 35.21 -60.19 22.01
C GLN A 194 36.58 -60.42 21.37
N MET A 195 37.09 -59.49 20.61
CA MET A 195 38.42 -59.59 19.99
C MET A 195 39.49 -59.61 21.07
N GLY A 196 39.43 -58.74 22.10
CA GLY A 196 40.34 -58.74 23.23
C GLY A 196 40.38 -60.07 23.97
N ALA A 197 39.20 -60.74 24.19
CA ALA A 197 39.12 -62.06 24.77
C ALA A 197 39.81 -63.11 23.91
N LEU A 198 39.59 -63.11 22.58
CA LEU A 198 40.21 -64.03 21.63
C LEU A 198 41.75 -63.89 21.61
N ILE A 199 42.27 -62.65 21.59
CA ILE A 199 43.70 -62.37 21.63
C ILE A 199 44.34 -62.92 22.95
N THR A 200 43.62 -62.81 24.05
CA THR A 200 44.10 -63.33 25.38
C THR A 200 44.18 -64.83 25.41
N ILE A 201 43.28 -65.54 24.76
CA ILE A 201 43.24 -67.01 24.75
C ILE A 201 44.21 -67.58 23.71
N HIS A 202 44.35 -67.00 22.53
CA HIS A 202 45.21 -67.48 21.45
C HIS A 202 46.52 -66.73 21.42
N LYS A 203 47.56 -67.27 22.04
CA LYS A 203 48.89 -66.66 22.14
C LYS A 203 49.88 -67.17 21.10
N GLU A 204 49.49 -68.11 20.26
CA GLU A 204 50.39 -68.76 19.25
C GLU A 204 50.32 -67.96 17.91
N GLU A 205 51.57 -67.74 17.36
CA GLU A 205 51.68 -67.14 16.02
C GLU A 205 51.43 -68.23 14.93
N PRO A 206 50.82 -67.86 13.78
CA PRO A 206 50.56 -66.46 13.30
C PRO A 206 49.18 -65.91 13.69
N LEU A 207 48.36 -66.68 14.35
CA LEU A 207 46.93 -66.28 14.67
C LEU A 207 46.86 -65.07 15.60
N HIS A 208 47.77 -64.97 16.58
CA HIS A 208 47.87 -63.88 17.54
C HIS A 208 48.05 -62.52 16.81
N GLY A 209 48.96 -62.46 15.85
CA GLY A 209 49.23 -61.25 15.04
C GLY A 209 48.07 -60.83 14.19
N GLN A 210 47.37 -61.81 13.58
CA GLN A 210 46.15 -61.54 12.77
C GLN A 210 44.99 -60.99 13.60
N LEU A 211 44.73 -61.56 14.80
CA LEU A 211 43.70 -61.07 15.72
C LEU A 211 44.01 -59.69 16.26
N ALA A 212 45.28 -59.40 16.56
CA ALA A 212 45.72 -58.07 16.99
C ALA A 212 45.47 -57.02 15.90
N GLY A 213 45.78 -57.34 14.64
CA GLY A 213 45.50 -56.46 13.49
C GLY A 213 44.02 -56.15 13.31
N VAL A 214 43.15 -57.13 13.48
CA VAL A 214 41.68 -56.90 13.44
C VAL A 214 41.25 -56.04 14.61
N GLY A 215 41.76 -56.27 15.82
CA GLY A 215 41.46 -55.48 17.00
C GLY A 215 41.84 -54.02 16.86
N GLU A 216 43.01 -53.76 16.23
CA GLU A 216 43.45 -52.40 15.96
C GLU A 216 42.55 -51.71 14.93
N THR A 217 42.15 -52.41 13.86
CA THR A 217 41.21 -51.89 12.85
C THR A 217 39.85 -51.53 13.47
N LEU A 218 39.30 -52.35 14.36
CA LEU A 218 38.07 -52.07 15.08
C LEU A 218 38.20 -50.84 16.00
N ASN A 219 39.32 -50.67 16.69
CA ASN A 219 39.56 -49.47 17.50
C ASN A 219 39.67 -48.19 16.66
N GLN A 220 40.35 -48.28 15.50
CA GLN A 220 40.39 -47.15 14.56
C GLN A 220 39.00 -46.79 14.04
N ALA A 221 38.20 -47.76 13.62
CA ALA A 221 36.82 -47.57 13.20
C ALA A 221 35.98 -46.91 14.29
N MET A 222 36.11 -47.36 15.54
CA MET A 222 35.40 -46.77 16.69
C MET A 222 35.78 -45.30 16.91
N ASN A 223 37.05 -44.96 16.81
CA ASN A 223 37.50 -43.59 16.93
C ASN A 223 36.96 -42.69 15.79
N SER A 224 37.06 -43.18 14.56
CA SER A 224 36.49 -42.43 13.37
C SER A 224 34.99 -42.17 13.49
N ILE A 225 34.25 -43.16 14.01
CA ILE A 225 32.80 -42.97 14.25
C ILE A 225 32.57 -41.95 15.35
N ARG A 226 33.30 -42.00 16.46
CA ARG A 226 33.20 -41.01 17.55
C ARG A 226 33.49 -39.59 17.04
N GLU A 227 34.54 -39.43 16.24
CA GLU A 227 34.89 -38.14 15.63
C GLU A 227 33.79 -37.66 14.68
N SER A 228 33.26 -38.50 13.79
CA SER A 228 32.17 -38.15 12.90
C SER A 228 30.86 -37.80 13.63
N VAL A 229 30.52 -38.47 14.70
CA VAL A 229 29.37 -38.17 15.56
C VAL A 229 29.60 -36.88 16.34
N HIS A 230 30.84 -36.61 16.78
CA HIS A 230 31.19 -35.37 17.43
C HIS A 230 31.08 -34.18 16.49
N ASP A 231 31.56 -34.30 15.25
CA ASP A 231 31.43 -33.25 14.22
C ASP A 231 29.97 -32.95 13.86
N LEU A 232 29.11 -33.98 13.81
CA LEU A 232 27.68 -33.81 13.66
C LEU A 232 27.02 -33.07 14.84
N HIS A 233 27.63 -33.13 16.01
CA HIS A 233 27.16 -32.52 17.25
C HIS A 233 27.78 -31.14 17.51
N ASP A 234 28.97 -30.88 17.00
CA ASP A 234 29.80 -29.70 17.28
C ASP A 234 29.55 -28.49 16.38
N GLU A 235 28.50 -28.51 15.57
CA GLU A 235 27.83 -27.24 15.18
C GLU A 235 27.08 -26.69 16.41
N SER A 236 27.69 -26.78 17.59
CA SER A 236 27.33 -26.02 18.78
C SER A 236 27.48 -24.56 18.39
N ILE A 237 26.39 -23.83 18.44
CA ILE A 237 26.32 -22.37 18.30
C ILE A 237 27.51 -21.83 19.12
N ASP A 238 28.51 -21.30 18.42
CA ASP A 238 29.54 -20.53 19.13
C ASP A 238 28.82 -19.30 19.67
N LEU A 239 28.40 -19.41 20.93
CA LEU A 239 27.59 -18.37 21.61
C LEU A 239 28.31 -17.02 21.51
N ARG A 240 29.65 -17.03 21.52
CA ARG A 240 30.47 -15.84 21.36
C ARG A 240 30.33 -15.24 19.96
N GLN A 241 30.34 -16.06 18.94
CA GLN A 241 30.20 -15.63 17.55
C GLN A 241 28.75 -15.14 17.27
N SER A 242 27.77 -15.87 17.80
CA SER A 242 26.34 -15.49 17.65
C SER A 242 26.02 -14.19 18.40
N ILE A 243 26.57 -13.98 19.59
CA ILE A 243 26.40 -12.71 20.32
C ILE A 243 27.15 -11.57 19.61
N ALA A 244 28.34 -11.82 19.08
CA ALA A 244 29.12 -10.83 18.34
C ALA A 244 28.41 -10.41 17.03
N GLU A 245 27.73 -11.33 16.33
CA GLU A 245 26.99 -11.09 15.11
C GLU A 245 25.70 -10.32 15.39
N ALA A 246 24.93 -10.74 16.40
CA ALA A 246 23.72 -10.03 16.84
C ALA A 246 24.03 -8.61 17.35
N THR A 247 25.11 -8.43 18.09
CA THR A 247 25.56 -7.12 18.56
C THR A 247 26.09 -6.24 17.42
N ARG A 248 26.68 -6.81 16.38
CA ARG A 248 27.12 -6.06 15.20
C ARG A 248 25.91 -5.50 14.44
N GLU A 249 24.89 -6.29 14.23
CA GLU A 249 23.64 -5.91 13.56
C GLU A 249 22.89 -4.80 14.34
N MET A 250 22.87 -4.90 15.67
CA MET A 250 22.32 -3.86 16.54
C MET A 250 23.15 -2.57 16.54
N LYS A 251 24.49 -2.65 16.47
CA LYS A 251 25.36 -1.47 16.39
C LYS A 251 25.19 -0.68 15.09
N GLU A 252 24.86 -1.35 13.99
CA GLU A 252 24.62 -0.70 12.71
C GLU A 252 23.29 0.08 12.70
N HIS A 253 22.29 -0.37 13.46
CA HIS A 253 20.96 0.26 13.51
C HIS A 253 20.78 1.22 14.68
N TYR A 254 21.51 1.01 15.79
CA TYR A 254 21.38 1.80 17.00
C TYR A 254 22.80 2.15 17.51
N GLN A 255 23.03 3.38 17.92
CA GLN A 255 24.29 3.83 18.54
C GLN A 255 24.44 3.20 19.97
N LEU A 256 24.53 1.89 20.04
CA LEU A 256 24.67 1.13 21.29
C LEU A 256 26.12 0.69 21.45
N THR A 257 26.69 0.97 22.61
CA THR A 257 27.95 0.38 23.04
C THR A 257 27.63 -0.84 23.90
N VAL A 258 27.85 -2.04 23.37
CA VAL A 258 27.63 -3.28 24.11
C VAL A 258 28.98 -3.73 24.63
N ASP A 259 29.12 -3.74 25.94
CA ASP A 259 30.27 -4.28 26.65
C ASP A 259 29.86 -5.60 27.31
N TYR A 260 30.56 -6.70 26.98
CA TYR A 260 30.28 -8.00 27.55
C TYR A 260 31.60 -8.62 28.02
N ASP A 261 31.62 -8.98 29.28
CA ASP A 261 32.73 -9.73 29.88
C ASP A 261 32.41 -11.22 29.84
N MET A 262 33.02 -11.93 28.89
CA MET A 262 32.92 -13.39 28.81
C MET A 262 34.20 -14.00 29.31
N SER A 263 34.12 -14.74 30.41
CA SER A 263 35.21 -15.58 30.88
C SER A 263 35.70 -16.51 29.76
N PRO A 264 37.02 -16.64 29.54
CA PRO A 264 37.58 -17.54 28.52
C PRO A 264 37.30 -19.03 28.78
N GLU A 265 36.74 -19.37 29.93
CA GLU A 265 36.51 -20.75 30.41
C GLU A 265 35.03 -21.16 30.30
N ILE A 266 34.19 -20.48 29.56
CA ILE A 266 32.85 -21.02 29.28
C ILE A 266 33.06 -22.23 28.35
N PRO A 267 32.93 -23.47 28.88
CA PRO A 267 33.04 -24.65 28.02
C PRO A 267 31.95 -24.55 26.95
N ARG A 268 32.29 -24.95 25.73
CA ARG A 268 31.32 -25.13 24.69
C ARG A 268 30.16 -25.91 25.30
N LEU A 269 29.01 -25.28 25.41
CA LEU A 269 27.81 -25.90 25.99
C LEU A 269 27.41 -27.06 25.09
N SER A 270 28.00 -28.23 25.37
CA SER A 270 27.54 -29.48 24.80
C SER A 270 26.11 -29.71 25.34
N LEU A 271 25.15 -29.82 24.49
CA LEU A 271 23.75 -30.17 24.79
C LEU A 271 23.57 -31.54 25.47
N ILE A 272 24.67 -32.20 25.85
CA ILE A 272 24.67 -33.51 26.49
C ILE A 272 24.43 -33.40 28.02
N HIS A 273 24.39 -32.20 28.59
CA HIS A 273 24.24 -32.01 30.05
C HIS A 273 22.94 -31.31 30.47
N ILE A 274 21.90 -31.36 29.63
CA ILE A 274 20.54 -30.97 30.06
C ILE A 274 19.62 -32.17 29.97
#